data_dcbaf4d3c0be271782cdc523b27f9009
#
_entry.id   dcbaf4d3c0be271782cdc523b27f9009
#
_cell.length_a   1.000
_cell.length_b   1.000
_cell.length_c   1.000
_cell.angle_alpha   90.00
_cell.angle_beta   90.00
_cell.angle_gamma   90.00
#
_symmetry.space_group_name_H-M   'P 1'
#
loop_
_entity.id
_entity.type
_entity.pdbx_description
1 polymer ?
#
loop_
_entity_poly.entity_id
_entity_poly.type
_entity_poly.pdbx_seq_one_letter_code
_entity_poly.pdbx_strand_id
1 'polypeptide(L)' 'MSKDLKSLIKTQVTISMKDGDKFRTTVLRMILAEIQKIEIEEKSDLDELQITSILEKMIKQRND' A
#
# COMPACT_ATOMS: atom_id res chain seq x y z
N MET A 1 12.02 -5.89 -5.28
CA MET A 1 12.40 -4.48 -5.32
C MET A 1 11.21 -3.60 -4.93
N SER A 2 11.47 -2.58 -4.12
CA SER A 2 10.40 -1.73 -3.58
C SER A 2 9.57 -1.05 -4.67
N LYS A 3 10.20 -0.63 -5.75
CA LYS A 3 9.51 0.03 -6.86
C LYS A 3 8.49 -0.89 -7.50
N ASP A 4 8.82 -2.17 -7.64
CA ASP A 4 7.91 -3.14 -8.27
C ASP A 4 6.68 -3.36 -7.41
N LEU A 5 6.86 -3.46 -6.09
CA LEU A 5 5.73 -3.65 -5.18
C LEU A 5 4.83 -2.42 -5.15
N LYS A 6 5.41 -1.22 -5.10
CA LYS A 6 4.64 0.01 -5.16
C LYS A 6 3.87 0.12 -6.48
N SER A 7 4.54 -0.23 -7.59
CA SER A 7 3.90 -0.20 -8.90
C SER A 7 2.73 -1.17 -8.97
N LEU A 8 2.88 -2.36 -8.38
CA LEU A 8 1.80 -3.34 -8.32
C LEU A 8 0.60 -2.77 -7.55
N ILE A 9 0.84 -2.14 -6.41
CA ILE A 9 -0.24 -1.55 -5.62
C ILE A 9 -0.95 -0.46 -6.42
N LYS A 10 -0.21 0.40 -7.08
CA LYS A 10 -0.79 1.46 -7.92
C LYS A 10 -1.62 0.87 -9.06
N THR A 11 -1.12 -0.19 -9.69
CA THR A 11 -1.83 -0.87 -10.76
C THR A 11 -3.13 -1.48 -10.23
N GLN A 12 -3.10 -2.08 -9.05
CA GLN A 12 -4.30 -2.65 -8.43
C GLN A 12 -5.33 -1.57 -8.10
N VAL A 13 -4.89 -0.39 -7.69
CA VAL A 13 -5.81 0.74 -7.49
C VAL A 13 -6.54 1.06 -8.78
N THR A 14 -5.80 1.16 -9.88
CA THR A 14 -6.40 1.47 -11.18
C THR A 14 -7.41 0.40 -11.59
N ILE A 15 -7.05 -0.87 -11.43
CA ILE A 15 -7.93 -1.98 -11.77
C ILE A 15 -9.20 -1.95 -10.92
N SER A 16 -9.03 -1.72 -9.62
CA SER A 16 -10.18 -1.65 -8.70
C SER A 16 -11.13 -0.52 -9.05
N MET A 17 -10.59 0.61 -9.47
CA MET A 17 -11.41 1.75 -9.89
C MET A 17 -12.21 1.42 -11.15
N LYS A 18 -11.59 0.73 -12.12
CA LYS A 18 -12.27 0.32 -13.33
C LYS A 18 -13.38 -0.69 -13.05
N ASP A 19 -13.15 -1.58 -12.10
CA ASP A 19 -14.12 -2.60 -11.72
C ASP A 19 -15.24 -2.04 -10.84
N GLY A 20 -15.10 -0.80 -10.39
CA GLY A 20 -16.08 -0.19 -9.51
C GLY A 20 -16.04 -0.72 -8.08
N ASP A 21 -14.94 -1.35 -7.68
CA ASP A 21 -14.78 -1.90 -6.33
C ASP A 21 -14.27 -0.80 -5.40
N LYS A 22 -15.21 -0.04 -4.85
CA LYS A 22 -14.88 1.10 -4.00
C LYS A 22 -14.17 0.69 -2.73
N PHE A 23 -14.59 -0.41 -2.13
CA PHE A 23 -13.98 -0.89 -0.89
C PHE A 23 -12.50 -1.22 -1.11
N ARG A 24 -12.21 -1.99 -2.15
CA ARG A 24 -10.83 -2.36 -2.48
C ARG A 24 -9.99 -1.15 -2.81
N THR A 25 -10.54 -0.22 -3.57
CA THR A 25 -9.86 1.02 -3.92
C THR A 25 -9.49 1.82 -2.68
N THR A 26 -10.43 1.94 -1.73
CA THR A 26 -10.18 2.66 -0.49
C THR A 26 -9.06 2.02 0.32
N VAL A 27 -9.08 0.69 0.46
CA VAL A 27 -8.05 -0.03 1.20
C VAL A 27 -6.67 0.16 0.56
N LEU A 28 -6.60 0.02 -0.76
CA LEU A 28 -5.32 0.18 -1.47
C LEU A 28 -4.78 1.59 -1.35
N ARG A 29 -5.65 2.59 -1.40
CA ARG A 29 -5.25 3.98 -1.22
C ARG A 29 -4.73 4.24 0.18
N MET A 30 -5.34 3.63 1.18
CA MET A 30 -4.87 3.73 2.55
C MET A 30 -3.46 3.16 2.70
N ILE A 31 -3.21 2.04 2.05
CA ILE A 31 -1.89 1.42 2.05
C ILE A 31 -0.85 2.35 1.43
N LEU A 32 -1.17 2.92 0.28
CA LEU A 32 -0.26 3.86 -0.38
C LEU A 32 0.01 5.10 0.46
N ALA A 33 -1.03 5.62 1.11
CA ALA A 33 -0.89 6.79 1.97
C ALA A 33 0.05 6.50 3.14
N GLU A 34 -0.07 5.31 3.73
CA GLU A 34 0.80 4.90 4.83
C GLU A 34 2.26 4.78 4.37
N ILE A 35 2.46 4.17 3.19
CA ILE A 35 3.80 4.05 2.63
C ILE A 35 4.41 5.43 2.39
N GLN A 36 3.65 6.33 1.78
CA GLN A 36 4.14 7.69 1.49
C GLN A 36 4.47 8.44 2.77
N LYS A 37 3.64 8.30 3.78
CA LYS A 37 3.86 8.95 5.07
C LYS A 37 5.19 8.53 5.68
N ILE A 38 5.48 7.24 5.68
CA ILE A 38 6.71 6.72 6.24
C ILE A 38 7.92 7.15 5.40
N GLU A 39 7.79 7.16 4.08
CA GLU A 39 8.85 7.62 3.20
C GLU A 39 9.22 9.08 3.48
N ILE A 40 8.21 9.90 3.74
CA ILE A 40 8.45 11.31 4.08
C ILE A 40 9.19 11.43 5.42
N GLU A 41 8.77 10.66 6.41
CA GLU A 41 9.39 10.67 7.72
C GLU A 41 10.84 10.21 7.67
N GLU A 42 11.13 9.17 6.91
CA GLU A 42 12.47 8.61 6.79
C GLU A 42 13.31 9.28 5.71
N LYS A 43 12.69 10.09 4.88
CA LYS A 43 13.32 10.79 3.76
C LYS A 43 14.02 9.82 2.80
N SER A 44 13.43 8.64 2.63
CA SER A 44 13.95 7.63 1.72
C SER A 44 12.85 6.71 1.27
N ASP A 45 13.06 6.05 0.13
CA ASP A 45 12.12 5.06 -0.38
C ASP A 45 12.14 3.81 0.49
N LEU A 46 10.98 3.23 0.67
CA LEU A 46 10.87 1.97 1.40
C LEU A 46 11.21 0.80 0.47
N ASP A 47 11.87 -0.21 1.04
CA ASP A 47 12.13 -1.45 0.30
C ASP A 47 10.96 -2.43 0.46
N GLU A 48 11.06 -3.57 -0.21
CA GLU A 48 10.00 -4.58 -0.18
C GLU A 48 9.73 -5.09 1.23
N LEU A 49 10.77 -5.28 2.03
CA LEU A 49 10.62 -5.79 3.39
C LEU A 49 9.85 -4.79 4.26
N GLN A 50 10.14 -3.52 4.11
CA GLN A 50 9.45 -2.48 4.86
C GLN A 50 7.99 -2.39 4.46
N ILE A 51 7.72 -2.43 3.15
CA ILE A 51 6.35 -2.38 2.65
C ILE A 51 5.58 -3.62 3.10
N THR A 52 6.19 -4.80 3.02
CA THR A 52 5.58 -6.04 3.47
C THR A 52 5.24 -5.98 4.96
N SER A 53 6.14 -5.43 5.78
CA SER A 53 5.89 -5.26 7.21
C SER A 53 4.69 -4.36 7.47
N ILE A 54 4.56 -3.28 6.71
CA ILE A 54 3.41 -2.39 6.83
C ILE A 54 2.12 -3.12 6.50
N LEU A 55 2.11 -3.89 5.42
CA LEU A 55 0.94 -4.66 5.01
C LEU A 55 0.55 -5.69 6.06
N GLU A 56 1.52 -6.41 6.59
CA GLU A 56 1.26 -7.40 7.64
C GLU A 56 0.67 -6.75 8.89
N LYS A 57 1.20 -5.61 9.27
CA LYS A 57 0.70 -4.87 10.43
C LYS A 57 -0.74 -4.43 10.23
N MET A 58 -1.06 -3.94 9.05
CA MET A 58 -2.42 -3.51 8.73
C MET A 58 -3.39 -4.69 8.75
N ILE A 59 -2.97 -5.84 8.23
CA ILE A 59 -3.80 -7.05 8.25
C ILE A 59 -4.07 -7.49 9.68
N LYS A 60 -3.04 -7.49 10.52
CA LYS A 60 -3.19 -7.86 11.92
C LYS A 60 -4.17 -6.96 12.65
N GLN A 61 -4.09 -5.66 12.42
CA GLN A 61 -5.00 -4.71 13.06
C GLN A 61 -6.44 -4.96 12.66
N ARG A 62 -6.67 -5.37 11.42
CA ARG A 62 -8.02 -5.64 10.95
C ARG A 62 -8.60 -6.94 11.49
N ASN A 63 -7.74 -7.90 11.81
CA ASN A 63 -8.19 -9.19 12.32
C ASN A 63 -8.46 -9.19 13.82
N ASP A 64 -8.03 -8.17 14.49
CA ASP A 64 -8.31 -8.00 15.91
C ASP A 64 -9.71 -7.44 16.13
#